data_36a018c24d192019e2f7203cc20c5087
#
_entry.id   36a018c24d192019e2f7203cc20c5087
#
_cell.length_a   1.000
_cell.length_b   1.000
_cell.length_c   1.000
_cell.angle_alpha   90.00
_cell.angle_beta   90.00
_cell.angle_gamma   90.00
#
_symmetry.space_group_name_H-M   'P 1'
#
loop_
_entity.id
_entity.type
_entity.pdbx_description
1 polymer ?
#
loop_
_entity_poly.entity_id
_entity_poly.type
_entity_poly.pdbx_seq_one_letter_code
_entity_poly.pdbx_strand_id
1 'polypeptide(L)'
;MSILRISNELSKFIFTEACKLDLNLSLTNSREFNFLINTVKKILEQNHYIIVKNIGFNNSKQMFEYFVKQFGNFYGMVEYTDIKLDCNYTGCNFSYIELHNDDAIDLLNQPLLGFIQIKKEDPLKLPKNGIVKINDLVRYLEVYKPLLLEELLNTKIPMLSRGINYDDTNKDVIEINESLIYIEDNKYLVRFDLTRIKYYYKFYNKKQNERESLLIDEFLKYAKLFRKEFYLEEGDILIHNNKTTLHDRTECSLELNIDGTFNSREIFVSFSR
;
A
#
# COMPACT_ATOMS: atom_id res chain seq x y z
N MET A 1 1.43 5.13 16.48
CA MET A 1 1.39 3.96 15.57
C MET A 1 0.15 3.15 15.91
N SER A 2 -0.66 2.81 14.91
CA SER A 2 -1.94 2.09 15.13
C SER A 2 -1.69 0.59 14.98
N ILE A 3 -1.58 -0.13 16.10
CA ILE A 3 -1.39 -1.58 16.14
C ILE A 3 -2.55 -2.21 16.91
N LEU A 4 -3.16 -3.24 16.32
CA LEU A 4 -4.13 -4.10 16.96
C LEU A 4 -3.54 -5.52 17.04
N ARG A 5 -3.30 -6.02 18.24
CA ARG A 5 -2.89 -7.40 18.45
C ARG A 5 -4.12 -8.25 18.81
N ILE A 6 -4.32 -9.31 18.05
CA ILE A 6 -5.39 -10.27 18.28
C ILE A 6 -5.01 -11.20 19.43
N SER A 7 -5.96 -11.53 20.31
CA SER A 7 -5.72 -12.49 21.38
C SER A 7 -5.42 -13.88 20.82
N ASN A 8 -4.67 -14.68 21.59
CA ASN A 8 -4.32 -16.04 21.17
C ASN A 8 -5.58 -16.93 20.99
N GLU A 9 -6.62 -16.67 21.77
CA GLU A 9 -7.89 -17.43 21.68
C GLU A 9 -8.59 -17.12 20.35
N LEU A 10 -8.76 -15.83 20.00
CA LEU A 10 -9.34 -15.41 18.75
C LEU A 10 -8.47 -15.83 17.56
N SER A 11 -7.16 -15.73 17.66
CA SER A 11 -6.22 -16.19 16.64
C SER A 11 -6.35 -17.69 16.38
N LYS A 12 -6.42 -18.53 17.44
CA LYS A 12 -6.65 -19.97 17.32
C LYS A 12 -8.00 -20.30 16.70
N PHE A 13 -9.04 -19.57 17.07
CA PHE A 13 -10.36 -19.74 16.47
C PHE A 13 -10.30 -19.46 14.96
N ILE A 14 -9.73 -18.31 14.54
CA ILE A 14 -9.59 -17.95 13.14
C ILE A 14 -8.73 -18.96 12.38
N PHE A 15 -7.62 -19.43 12.99
CA PHE A 15 -6.76 -20.46 12.41
C PHE A 15 -7.54 -21.77 12.16
N THR A 16 -8.35 -22.20 13.12
CA THR A 16 -9.17 -23.40 12.99
C THR A 16 -10.18 -23.25 11.86
N GLU A 17 -10.82 -22.09 11.75
CA GLU A 17 -11.76 -21.81 10.66
C GLU A 17 -11.06 -21.72 9.29
N ALA A 18 -9.86 -21.14 9.25
CA ALA A 18 -9.03 -21.08 8.03
C ALA A 18 -8.64 -22.46 7.49
N CYS A 19 -8.58 -23.46 8.35
CA CYS A 19 -8.29 -24.85 7.95
C CYS A 19 -9.51 -25.63 7.43
N LYS A 20 -10.71 -25.06 7.54
CA LYS A 20 -11.95 -25.69 7.03
C LYS A 20 -12.15 -25.37 5.56
N LEU A 21 -12.72 -26.31 4.82
CA LEU A 21 -13.01 -26.15 3.38
C LEU A 21 -14.16 -25.18 3.10
N ASP A 22 -15.05 -24.94 4.07
CA ASP A 22 -16.20 -24.05 3.93
C ASP A 22 -16.10 -22.87 4.89
N LEU A 23 -15.38 -21.84 4.44
CA LEU A 23 -15.10 -20.63 5.22
C LEU A 23 -16.33 -19.73 5.45
N ASN A 24 -17.37 -19.85 4.61
CA ASN A 24 -18.40 -18.83 4.53
C ASN A 24 -19.40 -18.87 5.70
N LEU A 25 -19.63 -20.01 6.30
CA LEU A 25 -20.71 -20.15 7.29
C LEU A 25 -20.29 -19.89 8.73
N SER A 26 -19.07 -20.25 9.11
CA SER A 26 -18.65 -20.18 10.51
C SER A 26 -18.14 -18.82 10.94
N LEU A 27 -17.36 -18.13 10.08
CA LEU A 27 -16.82 -16.79 10.41
C LEU A 27 -17.86 -15.69 10.28
N THR A 28 -18.72 -15.72 9.24
CA THR A 28 -19.74 -14.70 9.02
C THR A 28 -20.67 -14.57 10.22
N ASN A 29 -20.97 -15.67 10.91
CA ASN A 29 -21.84 -15.70 12.09
C ASN A 29 -21.09 -15.54 13.41
N SER A 30 -19.74 -15.45 13.40
CA SER A 30 -18.98 -15.26 14.62
C SER A 30 -19.09 -13.83 15.14
N ARG A 31 -19.58 -13.69 16.37
CA ARG A 31 -19.64 -12.40 17.05
C ARG A 31 -18.25 -11.81 17.24
N GLU A 32 -17.27 -12.62 17.57
CA GLU A 32 -15.89 -12.24 17.83
C GLU A 32 -15.21 -11.75 16.56
N PHE A 33 -15.41 -12.44 15.44
CA PHE A 33 -14.87 -12.03 14.15
C PHE A 33 -15.51 -10.71 13.66
N ASN A 34 -16.83 -10.58 13.78
CA ASN A 34 -17.53 -9.34 13.43
C ASN A 34 -17.10 -8.17 14.32
N PHE A 35 -16.85 -8.42 15.60
CA PHE A 35 -16.30 -7.39 16.51
C PHE A 35 -14.90 -6.97 16.08
N LEU A 36 -14.03 -7.91 15.66
CA LEU A 36 -12.71 -7.60 15.10
C LEU A 36 -12.84 -6.70 13.87
N ILE A 37 -13.66 -7.07 12.88
CA ILE A 37 -13.86 -6.29 11.66
C ILE A 37 -14.31 -4.86 11.98
N ASN A 38 -15.32 -4.70 12.85
CA ASN A 38 -15.83 -3.39 13.23
C ASN A 38 -14.78 -2.56 13.98
N THR A 39 -13.96 -3.20 14.82
CA THR A 39 -12.84 -2.54 15.51
C THR A 39 -11.79 -2.04 14.53
N VAL A 40 -11.41 -2.86 13.55
CA VAL A 40 -10.46 -2.47 12.50
C VAL A 40 -11.01 -1.30 11.68
N LYS A 41 -12.28 -1.36 11.25
CA LYS A 41 -12.94 -0.25 10.51
C LYS A 41 -12.88 1.05 11.29
N LYS A 42 -13.26 1.03 12.57
CA LYS A 42 -13.23 2.22 13.44
C LYS A 42 -11.81 2.81 13.56
N ILE A 43 -10.79 1.96 13.71
CA ILE A 43 -9.40 2.43 13.80
C ILE A 43 -8.94 3.04 12.47
N LEU A 44 -9.31 2.42 11.32
CA LEU A 44 -9.00 2.96 9.99
C LEU A 44 -9.62 4.34 9.76
N GLU A 45 -10.88 4.53 10.14
CA GLU A 45 -11.55 5.83 10.04
C GLU A 45 -10.82 6.93 10.84
N GLN A 46 -10.31 6.59 12.02
CA GLN A 46 -9.64 7.55 12.91
C GLN A 46 -8.18 7.79 12.55
N ASN A 47 -7.47 6.74 12.13
CA ASN A 47 -6.02 6.77 12.01
C ASN A 47 -5.49 6.62 10.58
N HIS A 48 -6.36 6.34 9.61
CA HIS A 48 -6.05 6.12 8.19
C HIS A 48 -5.22 4.85 7.90
N TYR A 49 -4.67 4.18 8.89
CA TYR A 49 -3.99 2.89 8.75
C TYR A 49 -4.00 2.11 10.07
N ILE A 50 -3.79 0.80 9.96
CA ILE A 50 -3.65 -0.11 11.09
C ILE A 50 -2.75 -1.28 10.71
N ILE A 51 -1.97 -1.77 11.68
CA ILE A 51 -1.27 -3.05 11.61
C ILE A 51 -2.03 -4.03 12.50
N VAL A 52 -2.53 -5.11 11.90
CA VAL A 52 -3.19 -6.20 12.61
C VAL A 52 -2.18 -7.32 12.80
N LYS A 53 -1.90 -7.66 14.06
CA LYS A 53 -0.92 -8.69 14.44
C LYS A 53 -1.60 -9.93 14.99
N ASN A 54 -0.99 -11.10 14.73
CA ASN A 54 -1.45 -12.39 15.25
C ASN A 54 -2.86 -12.78 14.80
N ILE A 55 -3.22 -12.52 13.53
CA ILE A 55 -4.59 -12.71 13.05
C ILE A 55 -4.99 -14.19 12.87
N GLY A 56 -4.04 -15.11 12.71
CA GLY A 56 -4.30 -16.54 12.64
C GLY A 56 -4.75 -17.05 11.25
N PHE A 57 -4.43 -16.36 10.17
CA PHE A 57 -4.80 -16.79 8.81
C PHE A 57 -3.99 -17.96 8.26
N ASN A 58 -2.97 -18.43 8.95
CA ASN A 58 -2.09 -19.52 8.51
C ASN A 58 -1.59 -19.33 7.07
N ASN A 59 -1.27 -18.08 6.68
CA ASN A 59 -0.85 -17.71 5.32
C ASN A 59 -1.81 -18.17 4.19
N SER A 60 -3.09 -18.36 4.53
CA SER A 60 -4.12 -18.75 3.58
C SER A 60 -4.54 -17.58 2.70
N LYS A 61 -4.33 -17.69 1.39
CA LYS A 61 -4.82 -16.74 0.40
C LYS A 61 -6.34 -16.55 0.48
N GLN A 62 -7.08 -17.65 0.68
CA GLN A 62 -8.55 -17.62 0.78
C GLN A 62 -9.02 -16.85 2.02
N MET A 63 -8.37 -17.06 3.17
CA MET A 63 -8.68 -16.31 4.39
C MET A 63 -8.36 -14.83 4.26
N PHE A 64 -7.24 -14.51 3.64
CA PHE A 64 -6.88 -13.11 3.37
C PHE A 64 -7.91 -12.45 2.45
N GLU A 65 -8.29 -13.11 1.35
CA GLU A 65 -9.34 -12.63 0.44
C GLU A 65 -10.69 -12.46 1.16
N TYR A 66 -11.08 -13.44 1.95
CA TYR A 66 -12.31 -13.38 2.76
C TYR A 66 -12.30 -12.18 3.70
N PHE A 67 -11.18 -11.93 4.37
CA PHE A 67 -10.99 -10.79 5.26
C PHE A 67 -11.10 -9.46 4.51
N VAL A 68 -10.43 -9.31 3.38
CA VAL A 68 -10.50 -8.08 2.55
C VAL A 68 -11.92 -7.76 2.13
N LYS A 69 -12.71 -8.77 1.75
CA LYS A 69 -14.14 -8.63 1.37
C LYS A 69 -15.03 -8.08 2.50
N GLN A 70 -14.58 -8.09 3.75
CA GLN A 70 -15.34 -7.50 4.87
C GLN A 70 -15.27 -5.97 4.91
N PHE A 71 -14.39 -5.34 4.10
CA PHE A 71 -14.12 -3.90 4.15
C PHE A 71 -14.70 -3.11 2.98
N GLY A 72 -15.42 -3.73 2.09
CA GLY A 72 -16.04 -3.09 0.92
C GLY A 72 -16.05 -3.99 -0.30
N ASN A 73 -16.28 -3.40 -1.45
CA ASN A 73 -16.24 -4.13 -2.70
C ASN A 73 -14.81 -4.57 -3.00
N PHE A 74 -14.62 -5.86 -3.14
CA PHE A 74 -13.34 -6.44 -3.49
C PHE A 74 -12.89 -5.95 -4.87
N TYR A 75 -11.64 -5.48 -4.96
CA TYR A 75 -11.07 -4.92 -6.17
C TYR A 75 -9.95 -5.81 -6.70
N GLY A 76 -10.10 -6.29 -7.93
CA GLY A 76 -9.11 -7.15 -8.57
C GLY A 76 -9.04 -8.56 -7.99
N MET A 77 -7.86 -8.98 -7.58
CA MET A 77 -7.57 -10.30 -7.01
C MET A 77 -6.57 -10.16 -5.86
N VAL A 78 -6.40 -11.22 -5.09
CA VAL A 78 -5.25 -11.31 -4.19
C VAL A 78 -4.00 -11.61 -5.02
N GLU A 79 -3.12 -10.64 -5.08
CA GLU A 79 -1.81 -10.77 -5.72
C GLU A 79 -0.84 -11.45 -4.74
N TYR A 80 -0.10 -12.43 -5.26
CA TYR A 80 1.05 -13.02 -4.57
C TYR A 80 2.32 -12.45 -5.16
N THR A 81 3.20 -11.98 -4.31
CA THR A 81 4.48 -11.40 -4.73
C THR A 81 5.61 -11.93 -3.86
N ASP A 82 6.66 -12.40 -4.48
CA ASP A 82 7.94 -12.77 -3.90
C ASP A 82 9.06 -11.90 -4.49
N ILE A 83 10.15 -11.74 -3.78
CA ILE A 83 11.29 -10.96 -4.24
C ILE A 83 12.15 -11.80 -5.17
N LYS A 84 12.54 -11.23 -6.35
CA LYS A 84 13.32 -11.89 -7.41
C LYS A 84 14.46 -10.99 -7.87
N LEU A 85 15.57 -11.62 -8.31
CA LEU A 85 16.75 -10.88 -8.82
C LEU A 85 16.45 -10.05 -10.06
N ASP A 86 15.74 -10.65 -11.03
CA ASP A 86 15.52 -10.06 -12.36
C ASP A 86 14.11 -9.49 -12.52
N CYS A 87 13.50 -9.07 -11.42
CA CYS A 87 12.16 -8.49 -11.48
C CYS A 87 12.21 -6.99 -11.71
N ASN A 88 11.58 -6.54 -12.79
CA ASN A 88 11.38 -5.12 -13.10
C ASN A 88 10.12 -4.53 -12.48
N TYR A 89 9.29 -5.36 -11.86
CA TYR A 89 8.08 -4.95 -11.17
C TYR A 89 8.41 -4.48 -9.76
N THR A 90 7.88 -3.31 -9.36
CA THR A 90 8.18 -2.70 -8.06
C THR A 90 7.88 -3.61 -6.87
N GLY A 91 6.81 -4.39 -6.92
CA GLY A 91 6.43 -5.31 -5.84
C GLY A 91 7.41 -6.45 -5.61
N CYS A 92 8.08 -6.94 -6.65
CA CYS A 92 8.95 -8.12 -6.59
C CYS A 92 10.45 -7.82 -6.69
N ASN A 93 10.88 -6.58 -6.90
CA ASN A 93 12.29 -6.24 -6.83
C ASN A 93 12.76 -6.06 -5.37
N PHE A 94 14.07 -6.21 -5.14
CA PHE A 94 14.66 -6.06 -3.82
C PHE A 94 14.99 -4.61 -3.44
N SER A 95 14.91 -3.68 -4.40
CA SER A 95 15.25 -2.26 -4.19
C SER A 95 14.22 -1.54 -3.33
N TYR A 96 14.59 -0.36 -2.85
CA TYR A 96 13.68 0.55 -2.18
C TYR A 96 12.49 0.92 -3.07
N ILE A 97 11.29 0.82 -2.53
CA ILE A 97 10.07 1.32 -3.16
C ILE A 97 9.78 2.68 -2.54
N GLU A 98 9.80 3.74 -3.36
CA GLU A 98 9.56 5.12 -2.91
C GLU A 98 8.12 5.31 -2.41
N LEU A 99 7.89 6.32 -1.59
CA LEU A 99 6.54 6.70 -1.15
C LEU A 99 5.60 6.82 -2.35
N HIS A 100 4.46 6.15 -2.28
CA HIS A 100 3.42 6.16 -3.33
C HIS A 100 2.06 5.78 -2.75
N ASN A 101 1.03 5.93 -3.54
CA ASN A 101 -0.25 5.28 -3.35
C ASN A 101 -0.62 4.45 -4.59
N ASP A 102 -1.30 3.35 -4.37
CA ASP A 102 -1.63 2.40 -5.43
C ASP A 102 -2.66 2.98 -6.40
N ASP A 103 -2.51 2.63 -7.68
CA ASP A 103 -3.38 3.08 -8.77
C ASP A 103 -3.65 4.59 -8.78
N ALA A 104 -2.62 5.37 -8.49
CA ALA A 104 -2.65 6.83 -8.44
C ALA A 104 -3.16 7.52 -9.72
N ILE A 105 -3.26 6.77 -10.82
CA ILE A 105 -3.69 7.24 -12.14
C ILE A 105 -5.19 7.04 -12.42
N ASP A 106 -5.86 6.12 -11.74
CA ASP A 106 -7.28 5.83 -11.96
C ASP A 106 -8.13 6.52 -10.90
N LEU A 107 -8.39 7.81 -11.09
CA LEU A 107 -9.15 8.61 -10.12
C LEU A 107 -10.56 8.09 -9.87
N LEU A 108 -11.20 7.48 -10.87
CA LEU A 108 -12.57 6.96 -10.75
C LEU A 108 -12.58 5.60 -10.03
N ASN A 109 -11.54 4.80 -10.25
CA ASN A 109 -11.48 3.43 -9.78
C ASN A 109 -10.35 3.17 -8.79
N GLN A 110 -9.65 4.20 -8.33
CA GLN A 110 -8.61 4.06 -7.32
C GLN A 110 -9.15 3.32 -6.08
N PRO A 111 -8.45 2.27 -5.61
CA PRO A 111 -8.88 1.55 -4.41
C PRO A 111 -8.91 2.47 -3.20
N LEU A 112 -9.91 2.26 -2.34
CA LEU A 112 -10.04 3.01 -1.08
C LEU A 112 -9.07 2.47 -0.03
N LEU A 113 -8.98 1.15 0.10
CA LEU A 113 -8.10 0.50 1.07
C LEU A 113 -7.11 -0.43 0.36
N GLY A 114 -5.85 -0.37 0.80
CA GLY A 114 -4.81 -1.33 0.47
C GLY A 114 -4.54 -2.27 1.64
N PHE A 115 -4.28 -3.54 1.34
CA PHE A 115 -4.01 -4.61 2.29
C PHE A 115 -2.72 -5.32 1.90
N ILE A 116 -1.78 -5.42 2.82
CA ILE A 116 -0.51 -6.12 2.63
C ILE A 116 -0.34 -7.11 3.78
N GLN A 117 -0.36 -8.41 3.49
CA GLN A 117 -0.06 -9.46 4.46
C GLN A 117 1.35 -10.01 4.20
N ILE A 118 2.13 -10.14 5.26
CA ILE A 118 3.41 -10.85 5.20
C ILE A 118 3.13 -12.34 5.27
N LYS A 119 3.37 -13.04 4.16
CA LYS A 119 3.26 -14.49 4.09
C LYS A 119 4.53 -15.18 4.59
N LYS A 120 5.69 -14.55 4.31
CA LYS A 120 7.01 -15.01 4.75
C LYS A 120 7.90 -13.80 4.99
N GLU A 121 8.62 -13.81 6.08
CA GLU A 121 9.56 -12.74 6.42
C GLU A 121 10.76 -12.72 5.46
N ASP A 122 11.39 -11.56 5.39
CA ASP A 122 12.68 -11.38 4.74
C ASP A 122 13.77 -12.14 5.49
N PRO A 123 14.68 -12.86 4.82
CA PRO A 123 15.70 -13.69 5.48
C PRO A 123 16.56 -12.94 6.48
N LEU A 124 16.94 -11.71 6.19
CA LEU A 124 17.76 -10.87 7.06
C LEU A 124 16.93 -9.83 7.85
N LYS A 125 15.61 -9.86 7.73
CA LYS A 125 14.67 -8.90 8.37
C LYS A 125 14.99 -7.43 8.08
N LEU A 126 15.50 -7.15 6.88
CA LEU A 126 15.89 -5.79 6.47
C LEU A 126 14.71 -4.87 6.17
N PRO A 127 13.66 -5.30 5.43
CA PRO A 127 12.66 -4.37 4.92
C PRO A 127 11.82 -3.80 6.04
N LYS A 128 11.77 -2.48 6.06
CA LYS A 128 10.85 -1.72 6.88
C LYS A 128 9.81 -1.07 5.96
N ASN A 129 8.56 -1.16 6.37
CA ASN A 129 7.49 -0.44 5.72
C ASN A 129 7.37 0.95 6.35
N GLY A 130 7.06 1.93 5.54
CA GLY A 130 6.76 3.29 5.99
C GLY A 130 5.36 3.69 5.60
N ILE A 131 4.77 4.59 6.37
CA ILE A 131 3.48 5.19 6.07
C ILE A 131 3.48 6.68 6.43
N VAL A 132 2.89 7.49 5.55
CA VAL A 132 2.69 8.93 5.74
C VAL A 132 1.20 9.20 5.71
N LYS A 133 0.66 9.89 6.71
CA LYS A 133 -0.71 10.40 6.68
C LYS A 133 -0.70 11.80 6.07
N ILE A 134 -1.47 11.98 5.01
CA ILE A 134 -1.52 13.27 4.30
C ILE A 134 -2.01 14.39 5.19
N ASN A 135 -2.98 14.14 6.06
CA ASN A 135 -3.46 15.16 6.99
C ASN A 135 -2.37 15.67 7.95
N ASP A 136 -1.44 14.82 8.39
CA ASP A 136 -0.35 15.26 9.26
C ASP A 136 0.64 16.15 8.48
N LEU A 137 0.95 15.78 7.24
CA LEU A 137 1.78 16.56 6.32
C LEU A 137 1.12 17.91 5.99
N VAL A 138 -0.15 17.92 5.58
CA VAL A 138 -0.87 19.13 5.17
C VAL A 138 -0.96 20.13 6.32
N ARG A 139 -1.31 19.69 7.54
CA ARG A 139 -1.33 20.58 8.72
C ARG A 139 0.01 21.27 8.96
N TYR A 140 1.11 20.57 8.74
CA TYR A 140 2.43 21.17 8.84
C TYR A 140 2.67 22.19 7.72
N LEU A 141 2.31 21.85 6.48
CA LEU A 141 2.49 22.73 5.33
C LEU A 141 1.62 24.00 5.45
N GLU A 142 0.39 23.88 5.93
CA GLU A 142 -0.50 25.03 6.18
C GLU A 142 0.17 26.08 7.08
N VAL A 143 0.90 25.64 8.10
CA VAL A 143 1.51 26.55 9.10
C VAL A 143 2.89 27.03 8.64
N TYR A 144 3.73 26.15 8.11
CA TYR A 144 5.15 26.42 7.91
C TYR A 144 5.57 26.62 6.46
N LYS A 145 4.74 26.15 5.51
CA LYS A 145 5.02 26.15 4.07
C LYS A 145 3.77 26.40 3.22
N PRO A 146 2.98 27.46 3.50
CA PRO A 146 1.68 27.65 2.84
C PRO A 146 1.79 27.79 1.32
N LEU A 147 2.83 28.43 0.80
CA LEU A 147 3.05 28.55 -0.65
C LEU A 147 3.32 27.19 -1.31
N LEU A 148 4.07 26.30 -0.63
CA LEU A 148 4.29 24.95 -1.14
C LEU A 148 2.98 24.17 -1.18
N LEU A 149 2.13 24.28 -0.14
CA LEU A 149 0.82 23.63 -0.15
C LEU A 149 -0.06 24.14 -1.29
N GLU A 150 -0.07 25.46 -1.51
CA GLU A 150 -0.80 26.07 -2.63
C GLU A 150 -0.30 25.52 -3.99
N GLU A 151 1.00 25.40 -4.18
CA GLU A 151 1.58 24.81 -5.39
C GLU A 151 1.21 23.33 -5.55
N LEU A 152 1.23 22.53 -4.47
CA LEU A 152 0.85 21.12 -4.49
C LEU A 152 -0.64 20.91 -4.83
N LEU A 153 -1.50 21.85 -4.48
CA LEU A 153 -2.93 21.84 -4.77
C LEU A 153 -3.26 22.30 -6.21
N ASN A 154 -2.42 23.17 -6.79
CA ASN A 154 -2.75 23.82 -8.06
C ASN A 154 -1.88 23.41 -9.25
N THR A 155 -0.67 22.89 -9.00
CA THR A 155 0.22 22.46 -10.08
C THR A 155 -0.12 21.06 -10.52
N LYS A 156 -0.41 20.92 -11.82
CA LYS A 156 -0.71 19.63 -12.42
C LYS A 156 0.58 18.89 -12.76
N ILE A 157 0.68 17.64 -12.32
CA ILE A 157 1.82 16.75 -12.55
C ILE A 157 1.33 15.52 -13.32
N PRO A 158 1.93 15.23 -14.49
CA PRO A 158 1.50 14.11 -15.31
C PRO A 158 1.99 12.78 -14.75
N MET A 159 1.15 11.75 -14.88
CA MET A 159 1.48 10.35 -14.62
C MET A 159 0.95 9.47 -15.76
N LEU A 160 1.60 8.32 -15.97
CA LEU A 160 1.22 7.38 -17.01
C LEU A 160 1.00 5.97 -16.45
N SER A 161 -0.07 5.29 -16.89
CA SER A 161 -0.41 3.96 -16.39
C SER A 161 0.53 2.85 -16.86
N ARG A 162 1.19 3.07 -17.99
CA ARG A 162 1.94 2.03 -18.69
C ARG A 162 3.35 1.87 -18.16
N GLY A 163 3.85 0.64 -18.19
CA GLY A 163 5.25 0.39 -18.51
C GLY A 163 6.13 -0.04 -17.39
N ILE A 164 5.71 -0.14 -16.15
CA ILE A 164 6.64 -0.61 -15.12
C ILE A 164 6.36 -2.05 -14.74
N ASN A 165 5.14 -2.45 -14.84
CA ASN A 165 4.65 -3.69 -14.26
C ASN A 165 4.09 -4.67 -15.28
N TYR A 166 3.93 -4.27 -16.54
CA TYR A 166 3.27 -5.10 -17.52
C TYR A 166 3.95 -4.96 -18.88
N ASP A 167 4.45 -6.05 -19.40
CA ASP A 167 4.78 -6.26 -20.83
C ASP A 167 3.53 -6.17 -21.72
N ASP A 168 2.51 -5.47 -21.26
CA ASP A 168 1.22 -5.43 -21.89
C ASP A 168 1.22 -4.36 -22.98
N THR A 169 1.71 -4.76 -24.14
CA THR A 169 1.75 -3.92 -25.35
C THR A 169 0.36 -3.55 -25.87
N ASN A 170 -0.72 -4.15 -25.31
CA ASN A 170 -2.08 -4.08 -25.84
C ASN A 170 -3.09 -3.36 -24.94
N LYS A 171 -2.69 -2.81 -23.79
CA LYS A 171 -3.61 -2.02 -22.95
C LYS A 171 -3.54 -0.55 -23.30
N ASP A 172 -4.69 0.10 -23.28
CA ASP A 172 -4.80 1.54 -23.43
C ASP A 172 -3.95 2.24 -22.38
N VAL A 173 -3.15 3.20 -22.83
CA VAL A 173 -2.34 4.03 -21.96
C VAL A 173 -3.26 5.04 -21.30
N ILE A 174 -3.40 4.96 -19.99
CA ILE A 174 -4.09 5.99 -19.22
C ILE A 174 -3.06 7.06 -18.85
N GLU A 175 -3.34 8.29 -19.27
CA GLU A 175 -2.60 9.48 -18.89
C GLU A 175 -3.47 10.33 -17.98
N ILE A 176 -2.88 10.84 -16.91
CA ILE A 176 -3.53 11.77 -16.01
C ILE A 176 -2.60 12.95 -15.76
N ASN A 177 -3.15 14.15 -15.72
CA ASN A 177 -2.43 15.38 -15.45
C ASN A 177 -3.19 16.19 -14.39
N GLU A 178 -2.92 15.89 -13.11
CA GLU A 178 -3.65 16.46 -11.98
C GLU A 178 -2.69 16.81 -10.83
N SER A 179 -3.18 17.57 -9.85
CA SER A 179 -2.39 17.97 -8.67
C SER A 179 -2.02 16.77 -7.79
N LEU A 180 -0.92 16.87 -7.05
CA LEU A 180 -0.45 15.82 -6.14
C LEU A 180 -1.33 15.72 -4.89
N ILE A 181 -1.79 16.85 -4.38
CA ILE A 181 -2.77 16.95 -3.29
C ILE A 181 -4.03 17.57 -3.86
N TYR A 182 -5.18 17.03 -3.50
CA TYR A 182 -6.48 17.54 -3.92
C TYR A 182 -7.49 17.47 -2.77
N ILE A 183 -8.62 18.18 -2.92
CA ILE A 183 -9.67 18.24 -1.89
C ILE A 183 -10.93 17.60 -2.46
N GLU A 184 -11.48 16.62 -1.73
CA GLU A 184 -12.77 16.00 -2.00
C GLU A 184 -13.52 15.87 -0.67
N ASP A 185 -14.79 16.27 -0.63
CA ASP A 185 -15.63 16.25 0.60
C ASP A 185 -14.95 16.89 1.83
N ASN A 186 -14.29 18.03 1.64
CA ASN A 186 -13.53 18.77 2.66
C ASN A 186 -12.38 17.95 3.29
N LYS A 187 -11.84 16.95 2.58
CA LYS A 187 -10.70 16.16 3.01
C LYS A 187 -9.55 16.32 2.02
N TYR A 188 -8.34 16.40 2.56
CA TYR A 188 -7.13 16.35 1.74
C TYR A 188 -6.84 14.91 1.34
N LEU A 189 -6.71 14.69 0.06
CA LEU A 189 -6.37 13.42 -0.56
C LEU A 189 -5.06 13.56 -1.34
N VAL A 190 -4.41 12.44 -1.63
CA VAL A 190 -3.13 12.40 -2.33
C VAL A 190 -3.19 11.49 -3.55
N ARG A 191 -2.44 11.88 -4.56
CA ARG A 191 -2.18 11.13 -5.77
C ARG A 191 -0.70 11.23 -6.09
N PHE A 192 0.06 10.20 -5.81
CA PHE A 192 1.50 10.24 -6.00
C PHE A 192 2.10 8.87 -6.31
N ASP A 193 2.81 8.78 -7.40
CA ASP A 193 3.70 7.68 -7.75
C ASP A 193 4.85 8.23 -8.60
N LEU A 194 6.02 8.37 -7.98
CA LEU A 194 7.21 8.92 -8.62
C LEU A 194 7.64 8.12 -9.86
N THR A 195 7.43 6.80 -9.84
CA THR A 195 7.81 5.92 -10.93
C THR A 195 6.93 6.17 -12.16
N ARG A 196 5.63 6.37 -11.95
CA ARG A 196 4.68 6.72 -13.01
C ARG A 196 4.91 8.13 -13.58
N ILE A 197 5.32 9.08 -12.72
CA ILE A 197 5.73 10.42 -13.16
C ILE A 197 6.96 10.31 -14.08
N LYS A 198 8.03 9.67 -13.61
CA LYS A 198 9.25 9.47 -14.41
C LYS A 198 8.98 8.72 -15.72
N TYR A 199 8.09 7.75 -15.67
CA TYR A 199 7.71 6.99 -16.84
C TYR A 199 7.01 7.85 -17.90
N TYR A 200 6.14 8.78 -17.51
CA TYR A 200 5.52 9.74 -18.43
C TYR A 200 6.58 10.48 -19.26
N TYR A 201 7.57 11.10 -18.61
CA TYR A 201 8.61 11.86 -19.30
C TYR A 201 9.48 10.98 -20.20
N LYS A 202 9.81 9.78 -19.74
CA LYS A 202 10.57 8.79 -20.53
C LYS A 202 9.79 8.34 -21.77
N PHE A 203 8.52 8.01 -21.61
CA PHE A 203 7.68 7.52 -22.70
C PHE A 203 7.50 8.53 -23.82
N TYR A 204 7.26 9.79 -23.47
CA TYR A 204 7.12 10.87 -24.44
C TYR A 204 8.44 11.52 -24.86
N ASN A 205 9.56 11.01 -24.41
CA ASN A 205 10.89 11.60 -24.63
C ASN A 205 10.92 13.12 -24.31
N LYS A 206 10.23 13.50 -23.23
CA LYS A 206 10.16 14.89 -22.74
C LYS A 206 11.12 15.08 -21.58
N LYS A 207 11.66 16.29 -21.44
CA LYS A 207 12.39 16.69 -20.24
C LYS A 207 11.40 17.21 -19.21
N GLN A 208 11.53 16.75 -17.96
CA GLN A 208 10.74 17.29 -16.86
C GLN A 208 11.10 18.78 -16.65
N ASN A 209 10.08 19.59 -16.40
CA ASN A 209 10.25 20.99 -16.07
C ASN A 209 10.96 21.11 -14.70
N GLU A 210 11.88 22.06 -14.58
CA GLU A 210 12.64 22.27 -13.35
C GLU A 210 11.74 22.61 -12.14
N ARG A 211 10.70 23.42 -12.34
CA ARG A 211 9.72 23.75 -11.30
C ARG A 211 8.97 22.53 -10.82
N GLU A 212 8.53 21.64 -11.73
CA GLU A 212 7.86 20.40 -11.38
C GLU A 212 8.79 19.47 -10.61
N SER A 213 10.05 19.35 -11.04
CA SER A 213 11.06 18.54 -10.33
C SER A 213 11.26 19.04 -8.91
N LEU A 214 11.45 20.35 -8.72
CA LEU A 214 11.60 20.97 -7.40
C LEU A 214 10.38 20.77 -6.53
N LEU A 215 9.18 20.88 -7.08
CA LEU A 215 7.92 20.67 -6.35
C LEU A 215 7.82 19.22 -5.85
N ILE A 216 8.15 18.23 -6.69
CA ILE A 216 8.16 16.82 -6.33
C ILE A 216 9.21 16.53 -5.25
N ASP A 217 10.41 17.08 -5.39
CA ASP A 217 11.51 16.89 -4.43
C ASP A 217 11.15 17.49 -3.06
N GLU A 218 10.58 18.70 -3.02
CA GLU A 218 10.09 19.32 -1.78
C GLU A 218 8.93 18.53 -1.17
N PHE A 219 7.98 18.04 -1.97
CA PHE A 219 6.90 17.18 -1.49
C PHE A 219 7.46 15.92 -0.82
N LEU A 220 8.34 15.18 -1.49
CA LEU A 220 8.98 13.98 -0.95
C LEU A 220 9.78 14.26 0.32
N LYS A 221 10.54 15.35 0.33
CA LYS A 221 11.33 15.79 1.49
C LYS A 221 10.44 15.97 2.72
N TYR A 222 9.34 16.70 2.59
CA TYR A 222 8.41 16.90 3.71
C TYR A 222 7.60 15.66 4.04
N ALA A 223 7.17 14.87 3.06
CA ALA A 223 6.49 13.60 3.31
C ALA A 223 7.37 12.65 4.14
N LYS A 224 8.67 12.56 3.83
CA LYS A 224 9.63 11.73 4.58
C LYS A 224 9.80 12.17 6.04
N LEU A 225 9.59 13.43 6.40
CA LEU A 225 9.61 13.89 7.81
C LEU A 225 8.44 13.31 8.62
N PHE A 226 7.32 13.01 7.98
CA PHE A 226 6.12 12.44 8.62
C PHE A 226 6.02 10.92 8.46
N ARG A 227 7.01 10.30 7.81
CA ARG A 227 7.07 8.86 7.61
C ARG A 227 7.21 8.13 8.95
N LYS A 228 6.25 7.26 9.23
CA LYS A 228 6.30 6.35 10.37
C LYS A 228 6.77 5.00 9.88
N GLU A 229 7.88 4.54 10.41
CA GLU A 229 8.53 3.29 10.03
C GLU A 229 8.18 2.16 10.97
N PHE A 230 7.99 0.95 10.43
CA PHE A 230 7.71 -0.26 11.19
C PHE A 230 8.15 -1.51 10.44
N TYR A 231 8.45 -2.55 11.19
CA TYR A 231 8.69 -3.89 10.67
C TYR A 231 7.39 -4.69 10.75
N LEU A 232 7.10 -5.45 9.68
CA LEU A 232 5.98 -6.40 9.63
C LEU A 232 6.54 -7.82 9.73
N GLU A 233 6.06 -8.56 10.72
CA GLU A 233 6.38 -9.97 10.96
C GLU A 233 5.47 -10.87 10.11
N GLU A 234 5.84 -12.14 9.97
CA GLU A 234 5.00 -13.14 9.30
C GLU A 234 3.60 -13.18 9.91
N GLY A 235 2.58 -13.17 9.06
CA GLY A 235 1.17 -13.11 9.45
C GLY A 235 0.63 -11.72 9.76
N ASP A 236 1.47 -10.69 9.89
CA ASP A 236 1.01 -9.32 10.07
C ASP A 236 0.30 -8.80 8.82
N ILE A 237 -0.74 -8.01 9.03
CA ILE A 237 -1.46 -7.31 7.95
C ILE A 237 -1.37 -5.81 8.17
N LEU A 238 -0.81 -5.09 7.21
CA LEU A 238 -0.97 -3.65 7.09
C LEU A 238 -2.23 -3.37 6.28
N ILE A 239 -3.11 -2.52 6.83
CA ILE A 239 -4.26 -1.98 6.13
C ILE A 239 -4.16 -0.47 6.15
N HIS A 240 -4.32 0.17 5.00
CA HIS A 240 -4.21 1.62 4.90
C HIS A 240 -5.25 2.21 3.95
N ASN A 241 -5.67 3.44 4.24
CA ASN A 241 -6.50 4.21 3.34
C ASN A 241 -5.62 4.77 2.21
N ASN A 242 -5.79 4.23 1.03
CA ASN A 242 -4.94 4.50 -0.12
C ASN A 242 -5.05 5.93 -0.67
N LYS A 243 -6.16 6.64 -0.39
CA LYS A 243 -6.35 8.04 -0.81
C LYS A 243 -5.78 9.06 0.17
N THR A 244 -5.60 8.68 1.44
CA THR A 244 -5.17 9.59 2.51
C THR A 244 -3.80 9.25 3.10
N THR A 245 -3.14 8.21 2.57
CA THR A 245 -1.79 7.81 2.97
C THR A 245 -0.90 7.57 1.77
N LEU A 246 0.40 7.76 1.98
CA LEU A 246 1.45 7.19 1.13
C LEU A 246 2.13 6.07 1.89
N HIS A 247 2.59 5.06 1.18
CA HIS A 247 3.36 3.97 1.76
C HIS A 247 4.62 3.68 0.96
N ASP A 248 5.59 3.03 1.61
CA ASP A 248 6.85 2.64 1.03
C ASP A 248 7.38 1.33 1.64
N ARG A 249 8.49 0.85 1.09
CA ARG A 249 9.25 -0.28 1.62
C ARG A 249 10.73 -0.08 1.35
N THR A 250 11.55 -0.24 2.40
CA THR A 250 13.01 -0.26 2.24
C THR A 250 13.47 -1.54 1.51
N GLU A 251 14.75 -1.63 1.24
CA GLU A 251 15.33 -2.76 0.53
C GLU A 251 15.03 -4.11 1.20
N CYS A 252 14.94 -5.17 0.39
CA CYS A 252 14.80 -6.55 0.82
C CYS A 252 16.10 -7.30 0.64
N SER A 253 16.24 -8.44 1.33
CA SER A 253 17.32 -9.40 1.14
C SER A 253 16.89 -10.62 0.34
N LEU A 254 17.88 -11.30 -0.23
CA LEU A 254 17.75 -12.62 -0.84
C LEU A 254 18.81 -13.53 -0.22
N GLU A 255 18.42 -14.75 0.12
CA GLU A 255 19.33 -15.79 0.59
C GLU A 255 19.37 -16.92 -0.43
N LEU A 256 20.57 -17.28 -0.87
CA LEU A 256 20.76 -18.37 -1.82
C LEU A 256 20.78 -19.71 -1.06
N ASN A 257 19.87 -20.60 -1.42
CA ASN A 257 19.83 -21.97 -0.91
C ASN A 257 20.84 -22.88 -1.62
N ILE A 258 21.16 -24.03 -1.01
CA ILE A 258 22.10 -25.02 -1.55
C ILE A 258 21.60 -25.59 -2.89
N ASP A 259 20.30 -25.69 -3.08
CA ASP A 259 19.66 -26.17 -4.32
C ASP A 259 19.62 -25.13 -5.46
N GLY A 260 20.18 -23.94 -5.24
CA GLY A 260 20.19 -22.85 -6.20
C GLY A 260 18.90 -22.01 -6.23
N THR A 261 17.93 -22.30 -5.37
CA THR A 261 16.74 -21.45 -5.19
C THR A 261 17.03 -20.27 -4.27
N PHE A 262 16.15 -19.28 -4.30
CA PHE A 262 16.25 -18.13 -3.39
C PHE A 262 15.18 -18.18 -2.30
N ASN A 263 15.62 -17.98 -1.07
CA ASN A 263 14.75 -17.64 0.03
C ASN A 263 14.53 -16.12 0.04
N SER A 264 13.28 -15.68 0.04
CA SER A 264 12.93 -14.26 -0.03
C SER A 264 11.66 -13.96 0.76
N ARG A 265 11.40 -12.67 0.96
CA ARG A 265 10.13 -12.18 1.49
C ARG A 265 9.00 -12.49 0.52
N GLU A 266 7.87 -12.96 1.07
CA GLU A 266 6.64 -13.23 0.32
C GLU A 266 5.48 -12.44 0.94
N ILE A 267 4.62 -11.89 0.09
CA ILE A 267 3.44 -11.14 0.51
C ILE A 267 2.20 -11.51 -0.27
N PHE A 268 1.04 -11.29 0.35
CA PHE A 268 -0.22 -11.10 -0.36
C PHE A 268 -0.58 -9.62 -0.35
N VAL A 269 -1.02 -9.12 -1.51
CA VAL A 269 -1.55 -7.77 -1.67
C VAL A 269 -2.96 -7.84 -2.21
N SER A 270 -3.84 -6.99 -1.72
CA SER A 270 -5.21 -6.88 -2.22
C SER A 270 -5.80 -5.52 -1.90
N PHE A 271 -6.96 -5.23 -2.50
CA PHE A 271 -7.61 -3.94 -2.39
C PHE A 271 -9.11 -4.06 -2.20
N SER A 272 -9.72 -3.00 -1.62
CA SER A 272 -11.17 -2.81 -1.60
C SER A 272 -11.55 -1.38 -1.96
N ARG A 273 -12.82 -1.20 -2.42
CA ARG A 273 -13.45 0.07 -2.76
C ARG A 273 -14.62 0.37 -1.84
#